data_5d8b3e79448d6e77412fff1b98507389
#
_entry.id   5d8b3e79448d6e77412fff1b98507389
#
_cell.length_a   1.000
_cell.length_b   1.000
_cell.length_c   1.000
_cell.angle_alpha   90.00
_cell.angle_beta   90.00
_cell.angle_gamma   90.00
#
_symmetry.space_group_name_H-M   'P 1'
#
loop_
_entity.id
_entity.type
_entity.pdbx_description
1 polymer ?
#
loop_
_entity_poly.entity_id
_entity_poly.type
_entity_poly.pdbx_seq_one_letter_code
_entity_poly.pdbx_strand_id
1 'polypeptide(L)'
;MPHISASEALSHITVLDLTRVRSGPTAVRQLADWGANVIKIEPPESIEPDGSLGASRDTADFQNLHRNKRSLTLNLKDKKAIEIFYKLVQKSDVVVENFRPDVKDRLGINYSKLEKINPKIILASISGFGQDGPYGKRPGFDQIAQGMGGLMSITGAPGEGPMRVGVPIADLTAGLFCAMGIQTALIEREKSGKGQWVTTSLLQAQIFMLDYQAARWLCEKTVPKQAGNNHPTSVPTGVFKTSNGAINLGVAGETIWKRFAEAVNKKEWLEMPEFSSAKARLENRDSLNGLIEEVTLKKTSEEWVDELEKVGCPCGPIYSIDEVFNDPQVKHLNMAKEINTDPFGKTCLVNQPFNLNRTPNDFKQKPPIKGEHTKEILNELGIKDDELSSLEQNNTN
;
A
#
# COMPACT_ATOMS: atom_id res chain seq x y z
N MET A 1 25.46 -13.92 -5.39
CA MET A 1 25.90 -13.42 -4.05
C MET A 1 24.86 -13.86 -3.03
N PRO A 2 25.24 -14.32 -1.84
CA PRO A 2 24.25 -14.69 -0.82
C PRO A 2 23.35 -13.51 -0.51
N HIS A 3 22.13 -13.78 -0.03
CA HIS A 3 21.17 -12.75 0.34
C HIS A 3 21.79 -11.71 1.30
N ILE A 4 21.64 -10.43 0.96
CA ILE A 4 22.06 -9.32 1.82
C ILE A 4 20.81 -8.76 2.48
N SER A 5 20.67 -9.02 3.78
CA SER A 5 19.50 -8.58 4.53
C SER A 5 19.44 -7.05 4.65
N ALA A 6 18.28 -6.49 4.34
CA ALA A 6 18.00 -5.05 4.46
C ALA A 6 17.77 -4.60 5.91
N SER A 7 17.48 -5.52 6.82
CA SER A 7 17.28 -5.33 8.25
C SER A 7 17.42 -6.68 8.98
N GLU A 8 17.80 -6.66 10.23
CA GLU A 8 17.84 -7.87 11.08
C GLU A 8 16.44 -8.35 11.52
N ALA A 9 15.42 -7.52 11.38
CA ALA A 9 14.08 -7.80 11.93
C ALA A 9 13.46 -9.10 11.37
N LEU A 10 13.55 -9.34 10.07
CA LEU A 10 13.04 -10.54 9.39
C LEU A 10 14.14 -11.32 8.66
N SER A 11 15.42 -11.14 9.02
CA SER A 11 16.57 -11.76 8.33
C SER A 11 16.55 -13.29 8.31
N HIS A 12 15.81 -13.89 9.25
CA HIS A 12 15.61 -15.32 9.38
C HIS A 12 14.43 -15.88 8.56
N ILE A 13 13.68 -15.02 7.86
CA ILE A 13 12.49 -15.39 7.10
C ILE A 13 12.81 -15.48 5.60
N THR A 14 12.40 -16.56 4.96
CA THR A 14 12.49 -16.73 3.50
C THR A 14 11.10 -16.70 2.87
N VAL A 15 10.93 -15.87 1.85
CA VAL A 15 9.66 -15.61 1.15
C VAL A 15 9.78 -15.96 -0.32
N LEU A 16 8.89 -16.78 -0.83
CA LEU A 16 8.71 -17.05 -2.26
C LEU A 16 7.64 -16.11 -2.80
N ASP A 17 8.05 -15.20 -3.67
CA ASP A 17 7.22 -14.15 -4.27
C ASP A 17 6.76 -14.56 -5.66
N LEU A 18 5.51 -15.02 -5.80
CA LEU A 18 4.86 -15.33 -7.07
C LEU A 18 3.99 -14.17 -7.58
N THR A 19 4.08 -13.01 -6.94
CA THR A 19 3.15 -11.91 -7.15
C THR A 19 3.48 -11.05 -8.37
N ARG A 20 2.45 -10.37 -8.89
CA ARG A 20 2.51 -9.52 -10.07
C ARG A 20 1.76 -8.21 -9.84
N VAL A 21 1.97 -7.26 -10.71
CA VAL A 21 1.31 -5.95 -10.77
C VAL A 21 1.56 -5.12 -9.52
N ARG A 22 0.65 -5.10 -8.51
CA ARG A 22 0.77 -4.13 -7.43
C ARG A 22 0.49 -4.67 -6.02
N SER A 23 -0.69 -5.23 -5.76
CA SER A 23 -1.09 -5.63 -4.39
C SER A 23 -0.12 -6.62 -3.75
N GLY A 24 0.23 -7.68 -4.46
CA GLY A 24 1.20 -8.67 -4.00
C GLY A 24 2.61 -8.09 -3.84
N PRO A 25 3.19 -7.44 -4.87
CA PRO A 25 4.48 -6.77 -4.73
C PRO A 25 4.54 -5.76 -3.58
N THR A 26 3.45 -5.04 -3.29
CA THR A 26 3.35 -4.16 -2.11
C THR A 26 3.48 -4.93 -0.81
N ALA A 27 2.79 -6.09 -0.67
CA ALA A 27 2.91 -6.93 0.51
C ALA A 27 4.35 -7.45 0.70
N VAL A 28 4.92 -8.00 -0.36
CA VAL A 28 6.25 -8.62 -0.30
C VAL A 28 7.36 -7.59 -0.09
N ARG A 29 7.21 -6.36 -0.64
CA ARG A 29 8.14 -5.26 -0.36
C ARG A 29 8.23 -4.95 1.13
N GLN A 30 7.12 -5.03 1.89
CA GLN A 30 7.17 -4.82 3.34
C GLN A 30 8.08 -5.86 4.01
N LEU A 31 8.02 -7.11 3.59
CA LEU A 31 8.87 -8.16 4.15
C LEU A 31 10.33 -7.99 3.72
N ALA A 32 10.57 -7.67 2.43
CA ALA A 32 11.91 -7.46 1.87
C ALA A 32 12.67 -6.31 2.55
N ASP A 33 12.02 -5.16 2.71
CA ASP A 33 12.63 -3.98 3.32
C ASP A 33 12.93 -4.19 4.81
N TRP A 34 12.22 -5.10 5.48
CA TRP A 34 12.50 -5.51 6.85
C TRP A 34 13.39 -6.74 6.97
N GLY A 35 14.04 -7.13 5.88
CA GLY A 35 15.18 -8.04 5.89
C GLY A 35 14.90 -9.47 5.47
N ALA A 36 13.66 -9.84 5.15
CA ALA A 36 13.36 -11.18 4.67
C ALA A 36 14.10 -11.49 3.36
N ASN A 37 14.59 -12.73 3.22
CA ASN A 37 15.16 -13.24 1.99
C ASN A 37 14.04 -13.51 0.98
N VAL A 38 13.76 -12.54 0.13
CA VAL A 38 12.69 -12.62 -0.87
C VAL A 38 13.22 -13.13 -2.20
N ILE A 39 12.68 -14.26 -2.65
CA ILE A 39 12.94 -14.85 -3.96
C ILE A 39 11.71 -14.62 -4.84
N LYS A 40 11.82 -13.65 -5.76
CA LYS A 40 10.80 -13.41 -6.77
C LYS A 40 10.90 -14.48 -7.87
N ILE A 41 9.85 -15.27 -8.02
CA ILE A 41 9.78 -16.35 -9.01
C ILE A 41 8.93 -15.87 -10.19
N GLU A 42 9.53 -15.89 -11.37
CA GLU A 42 8.96 -15.35 -12.60
C GLU A 42 9.08 -16.37 -13.74
N PRO A 43 8.14 -16.39 -14.69
CA PRO A 43 8.34 -17.14 -15.95
C PRO A 43 9.54 -16.59 -16.72
N PRO A 44 10.22 -17.43 -17.53
CA PRO A 44 11.25 -16.97 -18.46
C PRO A 44 10.75 -15.90 -19.43
N GLU A 45 11.66 -15.09 -19.95
CA GLU A 45 11.36 -13.98 -20.87
C GLU A 45 10.60 -14.45 -22.14
N SER A 46 10.93 -15.64 -22.66
CA SER A 46 10.25 -16.25 -23.81
C SER A 46 8.77 -16.56 -23.57
N ILE A 47 8.37 -16.75 -22.30
CA ILE A 47 6.98 -17.08 -21.91
C ILE A 47 6.21 -15.83 -21.48
N GLU A 48 6.86 -14.94 -20.77
CA GLU A 48 6.27 -13.70 -20.26
C GLU A 48 7.28 -12.57 -20.40
N PRO A 49 7.21 -11.80 -21.50
CA PRO A 49 8.07 -10.65 -21.70
C PRO A 49 7.94 -9.60 -20.61
N ASP A 50 9.03 -8.86 -20.36
CA ASP A 50 9.01 -7.77 -19.37
C ASP A 50 7.93 -6.74 -19.72
N GLY A 51 7.22 -6.25 -18.69
CA GLY A 51 6.13 -5.29 -18.85
C GLY A 51 4.82 -5.85 -19.40
N SER A 52 4.73 -7.13 -19.76
CA SER A 52 3.51 -7.75 -20.30
C SER A 52 2.36 -7.80 -19.29
N LEU A 53 2.68 -7.91 -18.00
CA LEU A 53 1.74 -7.89 -16.88
C LEU A 53 2.25 -6.94 -15.78
N GLY A 54 1.97 -5.66 -15.94
CA GLY A 54 2.37 -4.63 -14.98
C GLY A 54 3.45 -3.69 -15.52
N ALA A 55 4.19 -3.07 -14.61
CA ALA A 55 5.24 -2.12 -14.98
C ALA A 55 6.50 -2.84 -15.46
N SER A 56 7.10 -2.37 -16.54
CA SER A 56 8.41 -2.80 -17.00
C SER A 56 9.52 -2.42 -16.00
N ARG A 57 10.62 -3.16 -16.00
CA ARG A 57 11.74 -2.99 -15.06
C ARG A 57 12.42 -1.64 -15.13
N ASP A 58 12.38 -0.98 -16.27
CA ASP A 58 12.93 0.37 -16.49
C ASP A 58 12.05 1.51 -15.94
N THR A 59 10.89 1.20 -15.37
CA THR A 59 9.98 2.21 -14.82
C THR A 59 10.22 2.47 -13.33
N ALA A 60 9.96 3.70 -12.87
CA ALA A 60 10.00 4.06 -11.46
C ALA A 60 9.06 3.21 -10.60
N ASP A 61 7.93 2.78 -11.15
CA ASP A 61 6.94 1.95 -10.49
C ASP A 61 7.51 0.57 -10.12
N PHE A 62 8.17 -0.12 -11.07
CA PHE A 62 8.85 -1.38 -10.82
C PHE A 62 9.97 -1.20 -9.78
N GLN A 63 10.78 -0.17 -9.94
CA GLN A 63 11.90 0.11 -9.04
C GLN A 63 11.42 0.30 -7.59
N ASN A 64 10.31 0.98 -7.39
CA ASN A 64 9.75 1.19 -6.06
C ASN A 64 9.23 -0.09 -5.40
N LEU A 65 8.78 -1.09 -6.18
CA LEU A 65 8.12 -2.30 -5.66
C LEU A 65 9.07 -3.49 -5.45
N HIS A 66 10.23 -3.50 -6.11
CA HIS A 66 11.01 -4.74 -6.22
C HIS A 66 12.45 -4.68 -5.66
N ARG A 67 12.82 -3.60 -4.97
CA ARG A 67 14.11 -3.52 -4.24
C ARG A 67 14.22 -4.59 -3.15
N ASN A 68 15.44 -4.90 -2.76
CA ASN A 68 15.74 -5.90 -1.71
C ASN A 68 15.23 -7.32 -2.02
N LYS A 69 15.10 -7.67 -3.31
CA LYS A 69 14.65 -9.01 -3.76
C LYS A 69 15.71 -9.67 -4.62
N ARG A 70 15.70 -10.99 -4.65
CA ARG A 70 16.41 -11.81 -5.64
C ARG A 70 15.41 -12.32 -6.68
N SER A 71 15.82 -12.51 -7.94
CA SER A 71 14.95 -13.03 -9.01
C SER A 71 15.42 -14.40 -9.48
N LEU A 72 14.46 -15.31 -9.57
CA LEU A 72 14.60 -16.68 -10.10
C LEU A 72 13.60 -16.88 -11.22
N THR A 73 14.03 -17.37 -12.38
CA THR A 73 13.13 -17.77 -13.46
C THR A 73 12.75 -19.23 -13.37
N LEU A 74 11.44 -19.51 -13.26
CA LEU A 74 10.86 -20.85 -13.29
C LEU A 74 9.52 -20.83 -14.03
N ASN A 75 9.35 -21.74 -15.01
CA ASN A 75 8.05 -21.98 -15.60
C ASN A 75 7.28 -23.00 -14.77
N LEU A 76 6.44 -22.56 -13.84
CA LEU A 76 5.67 -23.44 -12.93
C LEU A 76 4.67 -24.38 -13.65
N LYS A 77 4.50 -24.26 -14.98
CA LYS A 77 3.75 -25.23 -15.78
C LYS A 77 4.60 -26.44 -16.15
N ASP A 78 5.92 -26.35 -16.06
CA ASP A 78 6.84 -27.43 -16.31
C ASP A 78 6.96 -28.36 -15.08
N LYS A 79 6.97 -29.67 -15.29
CA LYS A 79 7.03 -30.67 -14.21
C LYS A 79 8.33 -30.61 -13.40
N LYS A 80 9.47 -30.35 -14.04
CA LYS A 80 10.75 -30.23 -13.33
C LYS A 80 10.82 -28.93 -12.54
N ALA A 81 10.33 -27.83 -13.13
CA ALA A 81 10.30 -26.54 -12.46
C ALA A 81 9.38 -26.54 -11.22
N ILE A 82 8.23 -27.22 -11.26
CA ILE A 82 7.36 -27.33 -10.09
C ILE A 82 8.01 -28.19 -8.97
N GLU A 83 8.79 -29.20 -9.31
CA GLU A 83 9.55 -29.96 -8.31
C GLU A 83 10.64 -29.13 -7.63
N ILE A 84 11.31 -28.26 -8.38
CA ILE A 84 12.25 -27.26 -7.83
C ILE A 84 11.52 -26.29 -6.90
N PHE A 85 10.36 -25.81 -7.32
CA PHE A 85 9.54 -24.95 -6.47
C PHE A 85 9.18 -25.67 -5.15
N TYR A 86 8.83 -26.95 -5.18
CA TYR A 86 8.57 -27.71 -3.95
C TYR A 86 9.80 -27.85 -3.05
N LYS A 87 11.01 -27.98 -3.63
CA LYS A 87 12.26 -27.96 -2.83
C LYS A 87 12.48 -26.57 -2.18
N LEU A 88 12.13 -25.49 -2.87
CA LEU A 88 12.16 -24.15 -2.26
C LEU A 88 11.15 -24.02 -1.12
N VAL A 89 9.92 -24.51 -1.29
CA VAL A 89 8.88 -24.51 -0.24
C VAL A 89 9.34 -25.23 1.03
N GLN A 90 10.08 -26.34 0.91
CA GLN A 90 10.62 -27.07 2.06
C GLN A 90 11.55 -26.20 2.93
N LYS A 91 12.24 -25.23 2.33
CA LYS A 91 13.23 -24.36 2.99
C LYS A 91 12.72 -22.95 3.25
N SER A 92 11.45 -22.66 2.92
CA SER A 92 10.88 -21.33 3.01
C SER A 92 9.82 -21.23 4.09
N ASP A 93 9.53 -20.00 4.51
CA ASP A 93 8.56 -19.67 5.54
C ASP A 93 7.22 -19.26 4.97
N VAL A 94 7.25 -18.54 3.85
CA VAL A 94 6.07 -17.88 3.26
C VAL A 94 6.08 -18.05 1.74
N VAL A 95 4.92 -18.33 1.17
CA VAL A 95 4.62 -18.19 -0.26
C VAL A 95 3.57 -17.10 -0.41
N VAL A 96 3.81 -16.13 -1.28
CA VAL A 96 2.84 -15.05 -1.56
C VAL A 96 2.45 -15.11 -3.04
N GLU A 97 1.14 -15.10 -3.31
CA GLU A 97 0.60 -15.08 -4.66
C GLU A 97 -0.60 -14.14 -4.77
N ASN A 98 -0.84 -13.61 -5.96
CA ASN A 98 -2.03 -12.83 -6.26
C ASN A 98 -2.67 -13.23 -7.60
N PHE A 99 -2.67 -14.53 -7.86
CA PHE A 99 -3.34 -15.13 -9.01
C PHE A 99 -4.87 -15.16 -8.82
N ARG A 100 -5.57 -15.43 -9.90
CA ARG A 100 -6.98 -15.82 -9.80
C ARG A 100 -7.08 -17.13 -9.01
N PRO A 101 -8.14 -17.32 -8.21
CA PRO A 101 -8.25 -18.46 -7.28
C PRO A 101 -8.03 -19.84 -7.92
N ASP A 102 -8.49 -20.05 -9.16
CA ASP A 102 -8.34 -21.31 -9.90
C ASP A 102 -6.90 -21.62 -10.34
N VAL A 103 -6.06 -20.63 -10.44
CA VAL A 103 -4.67 -20.79 -10.95
C VAL A 103 -3.82 -21.60 -9.98
N LYS A 104 -3.98 -21.41 -8.67
CA LYS A 104 -3.25 -22.18 -7.64
C LYS A 104 -3.45 -23.68 -7.78
N ASP A 105 -4.69 -24.09 -8.00
CA ASP A 105 -5.02 -25.51 -8.14
C ASP A 105 -4.40 -26.11 -9.41
N ARG A 106 -4.48 -25.37 -10.52
CA ARG A 106 -3.88 -25.81 -11.80
C ARG A 106 -2.36 -25.91 -11.76
N LEU A 107 -1.70 -25.04 -10.98
CA LEU A 107 -0.25 -25.05 -10.81
C LEU A 107 0.22 -26.00 -9.70
N GLY A 108 -0.69 -26.56 -8.90
CA GLY A 108 -0.34 -27.43 -7.77
C GLY A 108 0.28 -26.68 -6.60
N ILE A 109 -0.02 -25.39 -6.43
CA ILE A 109 0.54 -24.52 -5.37
C ILE A 109 -0.51 -24.08 -4.36
N ASN A 110 -1.64 -24.78 -4.26
CA ASN A 110 -2.65 -24.51 -3.24
C ASN A 110 -2.16 -24.91 -1.84
N TYR A 111 -2.80 -24.35 -0.81
CA TYR A 111 -2.37 -24.53 0.58
C TYR A 111 -2.31 -26.01 0.99
N SER A 112 -3.32 -26.81 0.66
CA SER A 112 -3.38 -28.24 1.01
C SER A 112 -2.25 -29.09 0.40
N LYS A 113 -1.67 -28.66 -0.71
CA LYS A 113 -0.48 -29.25 -1.31
C LYS A 113 0.78 -28.79 -0.62
N LEU A 114 0.91 -27.47 -0.38
CA LEU A 114 2.12 -26.89 0.22
C LEU A 114 2.28 -27.30 1.69
N GLU A 115 1.18 -27.37 2.45
CA GLU A 115 1.17 -27.85 3.84
C GLU A 115 1.72 -29.28 4.00
N LYS A 116 1.43 -30.15 3.04
CA LYS A 116 1.98 -31.53 3.04
C LYS A 116 3.48 -31.57 2.78
N ILE A 117 4.03 -30.57 2.08
CA ILE A 117 5.46 -30.45 1.78
C ILE A 117 6.19 -29.80 2.96
N ASN A 118 5.61 -28.76 3.53
CA ASN A 118 6.13 -28.03 4.68
C ASN A 118 4.97 -27.64 5.60
N PRO A 119 4.73 -28.35 6.71
CA PRO A 119 3.63 -28.05 7.64
C PRO A 119 3.74 -26.67 8.31
N LYS A 120 4.90 -26.01 8.22
CA LYS A 120 5.14 -24.67 8.76
C LYS A 120 4.94 -23.56 7.74
N ILE A 121 4.64 -23.91 6.47
CA ILE A 121 4.52 -22.91 5.41
C ILE A 121 3.30 -22.02 5.59
N ILE A 122 3.47 -20.75 5.40
CA ILE A 122 2.37 -19.77 5.31
C ILE A 122 2.13 -19.51 3.84
N LEU A 123 0.93 -19.78 3.34
CA LEU A 123 0.49 -19.33 2.02
C LEU A 123 -0.31 -18.04 2.19
N ALA A 124 0.08 -16.96 1.51
CA ALA A 124 -0.66 -15.71 1.50
C ALA A 124 -1.21 -15.43 0.11
N SER A 125 -2.53 -15.27 0.02
CA SER A 125 -3.26 -15.11 -1.23
C SER A 125 -4.01 -13.78 -1.26
N ILE A 126 -3.78 -12.97 -2.31
CA ILE A 126 -4.53 -11.75 -2.58
C ILE A 126 -5.36 -11.97 -3.85
N SER A 127 -6.64 -11.66 -3.82
CA SER A 127 -7.53 -11.75 -4.98
C SER A 127 -8.39 -10.49 -5.12
N GLY A 128 -9.13 -10.35 -6.21
CA GLY A 128 -10.03 -9.22 -6.38
C GLY A 128 -11.18 -9.22 -5.38
N PHE A 129 -11.82 -10.40 -5.18
CA PHE A 129 -13.11 -10.51 -4.46
C PHE A 129 -13.16 -11.61 -3.40
N GLY A 130 -12.04 -12.23 -3.06
CA GLY A 130 -11.98 -13.40 -2.17
C GLY A 130 -11.61 -14.67 -2.93
N GLN A 131 -11.37 -15.73 -2.19
CA GLN A 131 -10.93 -17.02 -2.75
C GLN A 131 -12.12 -17.88 -3.22
N ASP A 132 -13.30 -17.59 -2.75
CA ASP A 132 -14.55 -18.29 -2.99
C ASP A 132 -15.74 -17.32 -3.11
N GLY A 133 -16.98 -17.83 -2.97
CA GLY A 133 -18.20 -17.04 -3.02
C GLY A 133 -18.62 -16.65 -4.45
N PRO A 134 -19.69 -15.82 -4.56
CA PRO A 134 -20.32 -15.54 -5.85
C PRO A 134 -19.41 -14.79 -6.84
N TYR A 135 -18.37 -14.12 -6.37
CA TYR A 135 -17.44 -13.32 -7.19
C TYR A 135 -16.01 -13.87 -7.21
N GLY A 136 -15.71 -14.97 -6.54
CA GLY A 136 -14.37 -15.53 -6.45
C GLY A 136 -13.68 -15.76 -7.80
N LYS A 137 -14.42 -16.10 -8.86
CA LYS A 137 -13.89 -16.30 -10.20
C LYS A 137 -13.81 -15.03 -11.07
N ARG A 138 -14.33 -13.89 -10.59
CA ARG A 138 -14.31 -12.64 -11.37
C ARG A 138 -12.91 -12.03 -11.37
N PRO A 139 -12.46 -11.46 -12.50
CA PRO A 139 -11.27 -10.64 -12.51
C PRO A 139 -11.54 -9.35 -11.72
N GLY A 140 -10.58 -8.95 -10.88
CA GLY A 140 -10.66 -7.73 -10.09
C GLY A 140 -9.38 -6.93 -10.21
N PHE A 141 -9.55 -5.61 -10.39
CA PHE A 141 -8.49 -4.62 -10.36
C PHE A 141 -8.85 -3.52 -9.38
N ASP A 142 -7.89 -2.71 -9.00
CA ASP A 142 -8.02 -1.62 -8.03
C ASP A 142 -9.26 -0.75 -8.26
N GLN A 143 -9.42 -0.21 -9.47
CA GLN A 143 -10.52 0.69 -9.78
C GLN A 143 -11.90 0.02 -9.64
N ILE A 144 -12.00 -1.26 -9.99
CA ILE A 144 -13.25 -2.03 -9.81
C ILE A 144 -13.55 -2.20 -8.31
N ALA A 145 -12.53 -2.49 -7.51
CA ALA A 145 -12.69 -2.61 -6.06
C ALA A 145 -13.01 -1.26 -5.39
N GLN A 146 -12.45 -0.15 -5.85
CA GLN A 146 -12.81 1.20 -5.38
C GLN A 146 -14.30 1.50 -5.63
N GLY A 147 -14.84 1.12 -6.81
CA GLY A 147 -16.24 1.29 -7.14
C GLY A 147 -17.14 0.38 -6.31
N MET A 148 -16.91 -0.92 -6.37
CA MET A 148 -17.74 -1.92 -5.67
C MET A 148 -17.59 -1.86 -4.14
N GLY A 149 -16.44 -1.43 -3.64
CA GLY A 149 -16.16 -1.24 -2.22
C GLY A 149 -16.71 0.07 -1.65
N GLY A 150 -17.39 0.91 -2.43
CA GLY A 150 -18.11 2.09 -1.94
C GLY A 150 -17.27 3.36 -1.85
N LEU A 151 -15.94 3.31 -1.97
CA LEU A 151 -15.07 4.50 -1.81
C LEU A 151 -15.39 5.59 -2.83
N MET A 152 -15.62 5.21 -4.09
CA MET A 152 -15.93 6.18 -5.13
C MET A 152 -17.23 6.95 -4.88
N SER A 153 -18.20 6.35 -4.17
CA SER A 153 -19.50 6.98 -3.87
C SER A 153 -19.39 8.14 -2.87
N ILE A 154 -18.31 8.17 -2.07
CA ILE A 154 -18.06 9.20 -1.05
C ILE A 154 -16.91 10.13 -1.40
N THR A 155 -16.17 9.85 -2.48
CA THR A 155 -15.03 10.63 -2.94
C THR A 155 -15.44 11.58 -4.07
N GLY A 156 -15.01 12.84 -3.99
CA GLY A 156 -15.27 13.88 -4.99
C GLY A 156 -16.22 14.97 -4.51
N ALA A 157 -16.42 15.98 -5.37
CA ALA A 157 -17.29 17.12 -5.11
C ALA A 157 -18.76 16.70 -5.18
N PRO A 158 -19.65 17.25 -4.32
CA PRO A 158 -21.09 17.00 -4.38
C PRO A 158 -21.68 17.34 -5.74
N GLY A 159 -22.39 16.38 -6.34
CA GLY A 159 -23.03 16.56 -7.66
C GLY A 159 -22.17 16.19 -8.88
N GLU A 160 -20.85 16.00 -8.72
CA GLU A 160 -19.95 15.65 -9.82
C GLU A 160 -19.90 14.14 -10.13
N GLY A 161 -20.64 13.33 -9.40
CA GLY A 161 -20.66 11.88 -9.54
C GLY A 161 -19.50 11.16 -8.83
N PRO A 162 -19.47 9.81 -8.88
CA PRO A 162 -18.42 9.02 -8.21
C PRO A 162 -17.03 9.30 -8.76
N MET A 163 -16.04 9.44 -7.87
CA MET A 163 -14.66 9.76 -8.24
C MET A 163 -13.68 8.78 -7.60
N ARG A 164 -12.68 8.32 -8.36
CA ARG A 164 -11.61 7.47 -7.82
C ARG A 164 -10.59 8.28 -7.02
N VAL A 165 -9.92 7.62 -6.07
CA VAL A 165 -8.73 8.17 -5.41
C VAL A 165 -7.54 8.14 -6.36
N GLY A 166 -6.66 9.14 -6.30
CA GLY A 166 -5.52 9.32 -7.21
C GLY A 166 -4.46 8.22 -7.19
N VAL A 167 -4.47 7.34 -6.19
CA VAL A 167 -3.57 6.19 -6.04
C VAL A 167 -4.36 4.88 -6.11
N PRO A 168 -3.73 3.72 -6.41
CA PRO A 168 -4.39 2.41 -6.40
C PRO A 168 -4.61 1.92 -4.96
N ILE A 169 -5.52 2.58 -4.25
CA ILE A 169 -5.71 2.43 -2.80
C ILE A 169 -6.17 1.02 -2.39
N ALA A 170 -6.99 0.35 -3.20
CA ALA A 170 -7.44 -1.01 -2.92
C ALA A 170 -6.28 -2.01 -3.02
N ASP A 171 -5.42 -1.88 -4.04
CA ASP A 171 -4.20 -2.68 -4.17
C ASP A 171 -3.22 -2.44 -3.01
N LEU A 172 -2.96 -1.17 -2.68
CA LEU A 172 -2.01 -0.81 -1.63
C LEU A 172 -2.47 -1.34 -0.27
N THR A 173 -3.73 -1.15 0.07
CA THR A 173 -4.28 -1.59 1.36
C THR A 173 -4.39 -3.11 1.45
N ALA A 174 -4.80 -3.80 0.37
CA ALA A 174 -4.77 -5.26 0.33
C ALA A 174 -3.35 -5.81 0.52
N GLY A 175 -2.35 -5.17 -0.10
CA GLY A 175 -0.94 -5.51 0.11
C GLY A 175 -0.49 -5.32 1.55
N LEU A 176 -0.82 -4.19 2.18
CA LEU A 176 -0.47 -3.92 3.58
C LEU A 176 -1.17 -4.89 4.54
N PHE A 177 -2.47 -5.17 4.36
CA PHE A 177 -3.19 -6.15 5.17
C PHE A 177 -2.67 -7.58 4.96
N CYS A 178 -2.26 -7.93 3.75
CA CYS A 178 -1.60 -9.20 3.50
C CYS A 178 -0.27 -9.33 4.26
N ALA A 179 0.57 -8.31 4.22
CA ALA A 179 1.83 -8.28 4.98
C ALA A 179 1.57 -8.38 6.50
N MET A 180 0.60 -7.65 7.03
CA MET A 180 0.18 -7.75 8.43
C MET A 180 -0.35 -9.14 8.76
N GLY A 181 -1.16 -9.75 7.89
CA GLY A 181 -1.64 -11.12 8.03
C GLY A 181 -0.51 -12.15 8.06
N ILE A 182 0.50 -11.99 7.18
CA ILE A 182 1.70 -12.84 7.18
C ILE A 182 2.45 -12.70 8.51
N GLN A 183 2.70 -11.48 8.98
CA GLN A 183 3.40 -11.24 10.25
C GLN A 183 2.61 -11.83 11.43
N THR A 184 1.30 -11.69 11.45
CA THR A 184 0.42 -12.31 12.45
C THR A 184 0.52 -13.82 12.42
N ALA A 185 0.52 -14.42 11.23
CA ALA A 185 0.67 -15.87 11.06
C ALA A 185 2.06 -16.38 11.47
N LEU A 186 3.13 -15.59 11.22
CA LEU A 186 4.48 -15.91 11.68
C LEU A 186 4.56 -15.92 13.21
N ILE A 187 3.98 -14.91 13.88
CA ILE A 187 3.92 -14.84 15.35
C ILE A 187 3.12 -16.01 15.93
N GLU A 188 1.97 -16.35 15.35
CA GLU A 188 1.16 -17.48 15.78
C GLU A 188 1.92 -18.82 15.61
N ARG A 189 2.65 -18.95 14.50
CA ARG A 189 3.48 -20.13 14.20
C ARG A 189 4.55 -20.40 15.25
N GLU A 190 5.14 -19.36 15.87
CA GLU A 190 6.11 -19.54 16.98
C GLU A 190 5.49 -20.29 18.16
N LYS A 191 4.17 -20.16 18.35
CA LYS A 191 3.44 -20.87 19.42
C LYS A 191 2.95 -22.25 18.98
N SER A 192 2.36 -22.35 17.78
CA SER A 192 1.71 -23.60 17.31
C SER A 192 2.67 -24.55 16.60
N GLY A 193 3.76 -24.02 16.02
CA GLY A 193 4.66 -24.76 15.14
C GLY A 193 4.06 -25.05 13.76
N LYS A 194 2.90 -24.48 13.41
CA LYS A 194 2.16 -24.76 12.17
C LYS A 194 2.02 -23.50 11.31
N GLY A 195 2.10 -23.67 9.99
CA GLY A 195 1.71 -22.65 9.04
C GLY A 195 0.20 -22.55 8.86
N GLN A 196 -0.23 -21.58 8.07
CA GLN A 196 -1.65 -21.40 7.75
C GLN A 196 -1.85 -20.66 6.43
N TRP A 197 -3.06 -20.68 5.93
CA TRP A 197 -3.44 -19.93 4.74
C TRP A 197 -4.00 -18.56 5.13
N VAL A 198 -3.28 -17.52 4.75
CA VAL A 198 -3.69 -16.09 4.89
C VAL A 198 -4.37 -15.66 3.61
N THR A 199 -5.61 -15.17 3.69
CA THR A 199 -6.35 -14.68 2.53
C THR A 199 -6.81 -13.26 2.74
N THR A 200 -6.72 -12.46 1.70
CA THR A 200 -7.33 -11.13 1.62
C THR A 200 -7.80 -10.85 0.19
N SER A 201 -8.55 -9.78 0.02
CA SER A 201 -8.98 -9.32 -1.29
C SER A 201 -9.00 -7.81 -1.38
N LEU A 202 -8.94 -7.29 -2.60
CA LEU A 202 -9.05 -5.85 -2.86
C LEU A 202 -10.37 -5.31 -2.30
N LEU A 203 -11.47 -6.06 -2.49
CA LEU A 203 -12.79 -5.66 -1.99
C LEU A 203 -12.84 -5.60 -0.47
N GLN A 204 -12.31 -6.61 0.24
CA GLN A 204 -12.31 -6.63 1.71
C GLN A 204 -11.47 -5.47 2.27
N ALA A 205 -10.28 -5.28 1.73
CA ALA A 205 -9.39 -4.19 2.14
C ALA A 205 -10.04 -2.82 1.89
N GLN A 206 -10.68 -2.65 0.74
CA GLN A 206 -11.37 -1.42 0.40
C GLN A 206 -12.56 -1.13 1.33
N ILE A 207 -13.37 -2.12 1.67
CA ILE A 207 -14.49 -1.96 2.60
C ILE A 207 -13.98 -1.61 4.01
N PHE A 208 -12.90 -2.24 4.46
CA PHE A 208 -12.29 -1.89 5.74
C PHE A 208 -11.86 -0.41 5.81
N MET A 209 -11.34 0.13 4.71
CA MET A 209 -10.93 1.53 4.60
C MET A 209 -12.08 2.54 4.59
N LEU A 210 -13.33 2.11 4.50
CA LEU A 210 -14.47 3.02 4.67
C LEU A 210 -14.64 3.48 6.12
N ASP A 211 -14.09 2.75 7.09
CA ASP A 211 -14.05 3.08 8.50
C ASP A 211 -15.41 3.57 9.06
N TYR A 212 -15.48 4.76 9.65
CA TYR A 212 -16.70 5.32 10.23
C TYR A 212 -17.84 5.52 9.22
N GLN A 213 -17.55 5.67 7.95
CA GLN A 213 -18.59 5.78 6.92
C GLN A 213 -19.36 4.44 6.75
N ALA A 214 -18.64 3.32 6.83
CA ALA A 214 -19.28 2.01 6.87
C ALA A 214 -20.09 1.81 8.17
N ALA A 215 -19.53 2.24 9.32
CA ALA A 215 -20.21 2.16 10.61
C ALA A 215 -21.52 2.98 10.63
N ARG A 216 -21.54 4.16 10.04
CA ARG A 216 -22.77 4.98 9.91
C ARG A 216 -23.88 4.24 9.16
N TRP A 217 -23.53 3.55 8.09
CA TRP A 217 -24.52 2.73 7.40
C TRP A 217 -24.93 1.50 8.21
N LEU A 218 -23.98 0.78 8.76
CA LEU A 218 -24.27 -0.47 9.48
C LEU A 218 -25.11 -0.23 10.76
N CYS A 219 -24.82 0.85 11.50
CA CYS A 219 -25.48 1.16 12.76
C CYS A 219 -26.69 2.10 12.58
N GLU A 220 -26.52 3.18 11.83
CA GLU A 220 -27.47 4.29 11.75
C GLU A 220 -28.34 4.25 10.50
N LYS A 221 -28.04 3.37 9.53
CA LYS A 221 -28.66 3.29 8.20
C LYS A 221 -28.57 4.59 7.40
N THR A 222 -27.60 5.45 7.75
CA THR A 222 -27.32 6.68 7.03
C THR A 222 -26.38 6.40 5.86
N VAL A 223 -26.83 6.67 4.63
CA VAL A 223 -25.99 6.57 3.43
C VAL A 223 -25.09 7.79 3.35
N PRO A 224 -23.74 7.65 3.45
CA PRO A 224 -22.82 8.77 3.33
C PRO A 224 -22.88 9.39 1.93
N LYS A 225 -22.69 10.71 1.88
CA LYS A 225 -22.64 11.48 0.61
C LYS A 225 -21.24 12.04 0.41
N GLN A 226 -20.94 12.44 -0.82
CA GLN A 226 -19.74 13.21 -1.14
C GLN A 226 -19.75 14.53 -0.37
N ALA A 227 -18.58 14.92 0.16
CA ALA A 227 -18.40 16.16 0.91
C ALA A 227 -17.32 17.08 0.26
N GLY A 228 -16.79 16.69 -0.89
CA GLY A 228 -15.68 17.43 -1.53
C GLY A 228 -14.47 17.50 -0.61
N ASN A 229 -13.96 18.71 -0.45
CA ASN A 229 -12.83 19.01 0.43
C ASN A 229 -13.24 19.31 1.88
N ASN A 230 -14.50 19.09 2.24
CA ASN A 230 -14.98 19.29 3.60
C ASN A 230 -15.02 17.98 4.39
N HIS A 231 -14.75 18.06 5.68
CA HIS A 231 -15.02 16.93 6.56
C HIS A 231 -16.54 16.70 6.66
N PRO A 232 -17.06 15.45 6.54
CA PRO A 232 -18.50 15.20 6.49
C PRO A 232 -19.30 15.72 7.68
N THR A 233 -18.72 15.72 8.89
CA THR A 233 -19.40 16.00 10.15
C THR A 233 -18.73 17.05 11.02
N SER A 234 -17.49 17.47 10.73
CA SER A 234 -16.75 18.48 11.50
C SER A 234 -16.65 19.79 10.72
N VAL A 235 -17.06 20.89 11.35
CA VAL A 235 -17.09 22.23 10.70
C VAL A 235 -16.58 23.29 11.68
N PRO A 236 -15.65 24.19 11.20
CA PRO A 236 -15.00 24.19 9.90
C PRO A 236 -13.79 23.23 9.85
N THR A 237 -13.84 22.27 8.96
CA THR A 237 -12.70 21.41 8.62
C THR A 237 -12.76 21.16 7.11
N GLY A 238 -11.75 21.62 6.39
CA GLY A 238 -11.77 21.59 4.93
C GLY A 238 -10.70 22.47 4.30
N VAL A 239 -10.82 22.67 2.98
CA VAL A 239 -9.91 23.49 2.19
C VAL A 239 -10.51 24.87 1.97
N PHE A 240 -9.71 25.91 2.23
CA PHE A 240 -10.09 27.31 2.05
C PHE A 240 -9.07 28.04 1.17
N LYS A 241 -9.55 28.88 0.26
CA LYS A 241 -8.68 29.69 -0.61
C LYS A 241 -7.95 30.75 0.18
N THR A 242 -6.74 31.05 -0.24
CA THR A 242 -5.90 32.15 0.24
C THR A 242 -5.55 33.08 -0.91
N SER A 243 -4.80 34.13 -0.66
CA SER A 243 -4.41 35.07 -1.71
C SER A 243 -3.49 34.46 -2.79
N ASN A 244 -2.78 33.38 -2.47
CA ASN A 244 -1.81 32.72 -3.36
C ASN A 244 -2.04 31.22 -3.58
N GLY A 245 -3.14 30.67 -3.07
CA GLY A 245 -3.42 29.25 -3.19
C GLY A 245 -4.55 28.77 -2.28
N ALA A 246 -4.27 27.79 -1.41
CA ALA A 246 -5.24 27.25 -0.47
C ALA A 246 -4.56 26.64 0.76
N ILE A 247 -5.29 26.60 1.88
CA ILE A 247 -4.88 25.88 3.10
C ILE A 247 -5.93 24.86 3.51
N ASN A 248 -5.47 23.78 4.14
CA ASN A 248 -6.33 22.89 4.92
C ASN A 248 -6.48 23.46 6.34
N LEU A 249 -7.72 23.53 6.84
CA LEU A 249 -8.04 23.86 8.24
C LEU A 249 -8.64 22.64 8.93
N GLY A 250 -8.17 22.36 10.15
CA GLY A 250 -8.67 21.27 11.00
C GLY A 250 -9.29 21.81 12.27
N VAL A 251 -10.31 22.66 12.18
CA VAL A 251 -10.93 23.32 13.34
C VAL A 251 -12.03 22.43 13.93
N ALA A 252 -11.62 21.42 14.69
CA ALA A 252 -12.51 20.47 15.33
C ALA A 252 -12.68 20.76 16.84
N GLY A 253 -13.93 20.78 17.30
CA GLY A 253 -14.27 21.02 18.72
C GLY A 253 -14.27 22.49 19.13
N GLU A 254 -14.93 22.77 20.26
CA GLU A 254 -15.22 24.16 20.68
C GLU A 254 -13.95 24.93 21.07
N THR A 255 -12.96 24.30 21.65
CA THR A 255 -11.72 24.95 22.05
C THR A 255 -10.94 25.49 20.85
N ILE A 256 -10.82 24.67 19.78
CA ILE A 256 -10.10 25.07 18.57
C ILE A 256 -10.92 26.09 17.79
N TRP A 257 -12.24 25.94 17.75
CA TRP A 257 -13.15 26.91 17.14
C TRP A 257 -12.98 28.31 17.74
N LYS A 258 -12.95 28.39 19.09
CA LYS A 258 -12.72 29.66 19.80
C LYS A 258 -11.36 30.27 19.42
N ARG A 259 -10.28 29.48 19.47
CA ARG A 259 -8.94 29.95 19.11
C ARG A 259 -8.88 30.46 17.66
N PHE A 260 -9.52 29.73 16.75
CA PHE A 260 -9.59 30.12 15.34
C PHE A 260 -10.33 31.45 15.17
N ALA A 261 -11.53 31.59 15.71
CA ALA A 261 -12.32 32.82 15.61
C ALA A 261 -11.59 34.05 16.20
N GLU A 262 -10.84 33.84 17.28
CA GLU A 262 -10.01 34.89 17.88
C GLU A 262 -8.81 35.24 17.00
N ALA A 263 -8.12 34.27 16.43
CA ALA A 263 -6.95 34.46 15.56
C ALA A 263 -7.30 35.19 14.26
N VAL A 264 -8.45 34.89 13.70
CA VAL A 264 -8.92 35.55 12.46
C VAL A 264 -9.67 36.88 12.72
N ASN A 265 -9.65 37.38 13.99
CA ASN A 265 -10.34 38.59 14.44
C ASN A 265 -11.85 38.59 14.15
N LYS A 266 -12.50 37.43 14.40
CA LYS A 266 -13.92 37.20 14.20
C LYS A 266 -14.59 36.63 15.45
N LYS A 267 -14.32 37.24 16.62
CA LYS A 267 -14.90 36.81 17.91
C LYS A 267 -16.43 36.83 17.90
N GLU A 268 -17.04 37.71 17.11
CA GLU A 268 -18.48 37.78 16.94
C GLU A 268 -19.10 36.48 16.45
N TRP A 269 -18.36 35.63 15.71
CA TRP A 269 -18.85 34.33 15.26
C TRP A 269 -19.17 33.36 16.42
N LEU A 270 -18.55 33.57 17.58
CA LEU A 270 -18.77 32.75 18.78
C LEU A 270 -20.15 32.98 19.39
N GLU A 271 -20.71 34.19 19.19
CA GLU A 271 -21.99 34.63 19.76
C GLU A 271 -23.16 34.48 18.76
N MET A 272 -22.86 34.24 17.48
CA MET A 272 -23.89 34.05 16.46
C MET A 272 -24.59 32.68 16.65
N PRO A 273 -25.94 32.67 16.77
CA PRO A 273 -26.68 31.43 16.98
C PRO A 273 -26.38 30.36 15.94
N GLU A 274 -26.13 30.76 14.69
CA GLU A 274 -25.84 29.87 13.55
C GLU A 274 -24.51 29.14 13.68
N PHE A 275 -23.58 29.63 14.55
CA PHE A 275 -22.23 29.06 14.72
C PHE A 275 -21.92 28.69 16.16
N SER A 276 -22.86 28.87 17.08
CA SER A 276 -22.69 28.71 18.52
C SER A 276 -22.42 27.25 19.00
N SER A 277 -22.70 26.28 18.16
CA SER A 277 -22.45 24.85 18.46
C SER A 277 -21.97 24.10 17.23
N ALA A 278 -21.33 22.93 17.44
CA ALA A 278 -20.89 22.07 16.34
C ALA A 278 -22.04 21.68 15.41
N LYS A 279 -23.23 21.42 15.97
CA LYS A 279 -24.43 21.09 15.19
C LYS A 279 -24.86 22.30 14.36
N ALA A 280 -24.95 23.48 14.94
CA ALA A 280 -25.34 24.69 14.23
C ALA A 280 -24.35 25.04 13.11
N ARG A 281 -23.04 24.90 13.36
CA ARG A 281 -22.02 25.09 12.32
C ARG A 281 -22.16 24.07 11.17
N LEU A 282 -22.51 22.82 11.49
CA LEU A 282 -22.73 21.80 10.46
C LEU A 282 -23.95 22.10 9.59
N GLU A 283 -25.03 22.57 10.18
CA GLU A 283 -26.27 22.98 9.48
C GLU A 283 -26.06 24.24 8.62
N ASN A 284 -25.15 25.13 9.05
CA ASN A 284 -24.85 26.40 8.38
C ASN A 284 -23.47 26.40 7.69
N ARG A 285 -22.96 25.22 7.31
CA ARG A 285 -21.60 25.03 6.76
C ARG A 285 -21.26 26.01 5.63
N ASP A 286 -22.12 26.08 4.63
CA ASP A 286 -21.79 26.85 3.41
C ASP A 286 -21.70 28.35 3.72
N SER A 287 -22.57 28.87 4.59
CA SER A 287 -22.50 30.24 5.08
C SER A 287 -21.21 30.50 5.84
N LEU A 288 -20.85 29.63 6.80
CA LEU A 288 -19.64 29.77 7.58
C LEU A 288 -18.38 29.66 6.72
N ASN A 289 -18.34 28.68 5.81
CA ASN A 289 -17.20 28.51 4.89
C ASN A 289 -17.01 29.75 4.00
N GLY A 290 -18.08 30.35 3.51
CA GLY A 290 -18.02 31.61 2.75
C GLY A 290 -17.38 32.75 3.54
N LEU A 291 -17.81 32.95 4.80
CA LEU A 291 -17.24 33.95 5.70
C LEU A 291 -15.75 33.69 6.01
N ILE A 292 -15.39 32.43 6.19
CA ILE A 292 -13.99 32.05 6.41
C ILE A 292 -13.17 32.34 5.15
N GLU A 293 -13.67 32.00 3.96
CA GLU A 293 -12.95 32.25 2.71
C GLU A 293 -12.73 33.76 2.45
N GLU A 294 -13.70 34.61 2.78
CA GLU A 294 -13.52 36.07 2.75
C GLU A 294 -12.37 36.57 3.64
N VAL A 295 -12.12 35.90 4.72
CA VAL A 295 -11.02 36.20 5.64
C VAL A 295 -9.71 35.64 5.13
N THR A 296 -9.70 34.35 4.72
CA THR A 296 -8.47 33.66 4.32
C THR A 296 -7.88 34.20 3.02
N LEU A 297 -8.69 34.76 2.13
CA LEU A 297 -8.24 35.43 0.93
C LEU A 297 -7.38 36.70 1.18
N LYS A 298 -7.33 37.22 2.41
CA LYS A 298 -6.58 38.45 2.75
C LYS A 298 -5.09 38.27 2.94
N LYS A 299 -4.63 37.01 3.12
CA LYS A 299 -3.21 36.66 3.35
C LYS A 299 -2.80 35.45 2.52
N THR A 300 -1.50 35.22 2.44
CA THR A 300 -0.95 34.03 1.79
C THR A 300 -1.16 32.76 2.63
N SER A 301 -0.97 31.59 2.03
CA SER A 301 -1.05 30.31 2.73
C SER A 301 -0.03 30.24 3.87
N GLU A 302 1.19 30.68 3.63
CA GLU A 302 2.28 30.69 4.60
C GLU A 302 1.98 31.60 5.80
N GLU A 303 1.49 32.81 5.55
CA GLU A 303 1.11 33.74 6.62
C GLU A 303 0.02 33.16 7.50
N TRP A 304 -1.00 32.50 6.92
CA TRP A 304 -2.06 31.85 7.69
C TRP A 304 -1.56 30.66 8.50
N VAL A 305 -0.71 29.81 7.94
CA VAL A 305 -0.14 28.68 8.64
C VAL A 305 0.65 29.19 9.84
N ASP A 306 1.55 30.16 9.67
CA ASP A 306 2.34 30.75 10.75
C ASP A 306 1.50 31.35 11.88
N GLU A 307 0.39 32.02 11.56
CA GLU A 307 -0.48 32.63 12.57
C GLU A 307 -1.32 31.60 13.32
N LEU A 308 -1.89 30.64 12.61
CA LEU A 308 -2.80 29.66 13.18
C LEU A 308 -2.07 28.61 14.02
N GLU A 309 -0.87 28.20 13.61
CA GLU A 309 -0.03 27.29 14.40
C GLU A 309 0.35 27.89 15.77
N LYS A 310 0.66 29.19 15.83
CA LYS A 310 0.99 29.89 17.10
C LYS A 310 -0.10 29.82 18.13
N VAL A 311 -1.35 29.71 17.70
CA VAL A 311 -2.51 29.57 18.60
C VAL A 311 -3.02 28.15 18.74
N GLY A 312 -2.30 27.18 18.13
CA GLY A 312 -2.64 25.75 18.19
C GLY A 312 -3.89 25.39 17.40
N CYS A 313 -4.13 26.08 16.27
CA CYS A 313 -5.15 25.70 15.28
C CYS A 313 -4.49 24.83 14.21
N PRO A 314 -4.88 23.54 14.07
CA PRO A 314 -4.33 22.69 13.03
C PRO A 314 -4.64 23.24 11.61
N CYS A 315 -3.60 23.49 10.85
CA CYS A 315 -3.69 23.92 9.47
C CYS A 315 -2.43 23.49 8.71
N GLY A 316 -2.48 23.56 7.40
CA GLY A 316 -1.31 23.25 6.57
C GLY A 316 -1.56 23.54 5.10
N PRO A 317 -0.49 23.70 4.31
CA PRO A 317 -0.58 23.88 2.87
C PRO A 317 -1.07 22.60 2.18
N ILE A 318 -1.43 22.70 0.91
CA ILE A 318 -1.75 21.59 0.04
C ILE A 318 -0.62 21.49 -0.97
N TYR A 319 0.28 20.55 -0.75
CA TYR A 319 1.47 20.34 -1.57
C TYR A 319 1.20 19.55 -2.85
N SER A 320 1.87 19.91 -3.92
CA SER A 320 2.14 19.02 -5.04
C SER A 320 3.19 17.96 -4.64
N ILE A 321 3.35 16.91 -5.44
CA ILE A 321 4.27 15.80 -5.10
C ILE A 321 5.73 16.25 -4.97
N ASP A 322 6.18 17.18 -5.80
CA ASP A 322 7.52 17.75 -5.73
C ASP A 322 7.71 18.65 -4.49
N GLU A 323 6.69 19.42 -4.10
CA GLU A 323 6.70 20.21 -2.87
C GLU A 323 6.76 19.31 -1.62
N VAL A 324 6.04 18.17 -1.59
CA VAL A 324 6.12 17.19 -0.49
C VAL A 324 7.57 16.80 -0.20
N PHE A 325 8.37 16.46 -1.24
CA PHE A 325 9.76 16.04 -1.04
C PHE A 325 10.73 17.21 -0.78
N ASN A 326 10.27 18.45 -0.91
CA ASN A 326 11.01 19.66 -0.53
C ASN A 326 10.73 20.10 0.91
N ASP A 327 9.67 19.61 1.52
CA ASP A 327 9.27 19.95 2.89
C ASP A 327 10.34 19.55 3.93
N PRO A 328 10.69 20.42 4.90
CA PRO A 328 11.71 20.14 5.93
C PRO A 328 11.39 18.92 6.80
N GLN A 329 10.11 18.72 7.16
CA GLN A 329 9.71 17.57 7.99
C GLN A 329 9.80 16.27 7.19
N VAL A 330 9.41 16.26 5.92
CA VAL A 330 9.51 15.11 5.03
C VAL A 330 10.98 14.71 4.82
N LYS A 331 11.89 15.70 4.67
CA LYS A 331 13.34 15.48 4.63
C LYS A 331 13.88 14.91 5.93
N HIS A 332 13.46 15.47 7.08
CA HIS A 332 13.85 14.97 8.40
C HIS A 332 13.40 13.51 8.61
N LEU A 333 12.19 13.15 8.16
CA LEU A 333 11.66 11.78 8.20
C LEU A 333 12.35 10.84 7.22
N ASN A 334 13.24 11.34 6.35
CA ASN A 334 13.96 10.58 5.33
C ASN A 334 13.02 9.75 4.43
N MET A 335 11.92 10.35 3.99
CA MET A 335 10.93 9.65 3.17
C MET A 335 11.38 9.42 1.73
N ALA A 336 12.40 10.15 1.25
CA ALA A 336 13.10 9.90 -0.01
C ALA A 336 14.48 9.29 0.29
N LYS A 337 14.60 7.97 0.22
CA LYS A 337 15.84 7.25 0.54
C LYS A 337 16.63 6.91 -0.71
N GLU A 338 17.92 7.21 -0.71
CA GLU A 338 18.85 6.97 -1.84
C GLU A 338 19.01 5.47 -2.16
N ILE A 339 19.09 5.18 -3.44
CA ILE A 339 19.42 3.87 -4.01
C ILE A 339 20.06 4.05 -5.39
N ASN A 340 20.91 3.12 -5.78
CA ASN A 340 21.41 3.03 -7.16
C ASN A 340 20.60 1.98 -7.93
N THR A 341 20.02 2.35 -9.07
CA THR A 341 19.20 1.47 -9.91
C THR A 341 19.72 1.46 -11.35
N ASP A 342 19.47 0.38 -12.09
CA ASP A 342 19.98 0.27 -13.48
C ASP A 342 19.40 1.34 -14.41
N PRO A 343 18.06 1.60 -14.42
CA PRO A 343 17.50 2.58 -15.37
C PRO A 343 17.75 4.04 -14.98
N PHE A 344 17.91 4.36 -13.68
CA PHE A 344 17.96 5.74 -13.22
C PHE A 344 19.31 6.13 -12.59
N GLY A 345 20.26 5.19 -12.45
CA GLY A 345 21.49 5.44 -11.69
C GLY A 345 21.19 5.78 -10.22
N LYS A 346 21.92 6.74 -9.66
CA LYS A 346 21.69 7.24 -8.30
C LYS A 346 20.38 8.02 -8.26
N THR A 347 19.41 7.50 -7.50
CA THR A 347 18.07 8.06 -7.39
C THR A 347 17.51 7.88 -5.97
N CYS A 348 16.27 8.29 -5.73
CA CYS A 348 15.56 8.06 -4.47
C CYS A 348 14.27 7.27 -4.70
N LEU A 349 13.94 6.41 -3.74
CA LEU A 349 12.65 5.72 -3.66
C LEU A 349 11.99 6.02 -2.32
N VAL A 350 10.66 5.85 -2.27
CA VAL A 350 9.88 6.08 -1.03
C VAL A 350 10.31 5.10 0.05
N ASN A 351 10.71 5.63 1.21
CA ASN A 351 11.14 4.86 2.38
C ASN A 351 9.95 4.22 3.10
N GLN A 352 10.25 3.35 4.08
CA GLN A 352 9.24 2.78 4.98
C GLN A 352 8.68 3.88 5.92
N PRO A 353 7.37 3.83 6.23
CA PRO A 353 6.71 4.88 7.02
C PRO A 353 6.88 4.73 8.54
N PHE A 354 7.64 3.76 9.00
CA PHE A 354 7.96 3.56 10.42
C PHE A 354 9.41 3.13 10.60
N ASN A 355 9.95 3.33 11.80
CA ASN A 355 11.33 3.04 12.14
C ASN A 355 11.41 2.06 13.32
N LEU A 356 12.33 1.10 13.23
CA LEU A 356 12.74 0.25 14.35
C LEU A 356 14.14 0.72 14.79
N ASN A 357 14.26 1.22 16.01
CA ASN A 357 15.50 1.84 16.49
C ASN A 357 16.68 0.86 16.59
N ARG A 358 16.42 -0.41 16.87
CA ARG A 358 17.45 -1.47 17.00
C ARG A 358 17.72 -2.21 15.70
N THR A 359 16.72 -2.37 14.85
CA THR A 359 16.78 -3.12 13.58
C THR A 359 16.23 -2.27 12.43
N PRO A 360 16.88 -1.14 12.11
CA PRO A 360 16.38 -0.23 11.07
C PRO A 360 16.38 -0.91 9.70
N ASN A 361 15.51 -0.43 8.80
CA ASN A 361 15.48 -0.85 7.41
C ASN A 361 16.54 -0.14 6.57
N ASP A 362 16.96 -0.80 5.48
CA ASP A 362 17.84 -0.17 4.49
C ASP A 362 17.51 -0.63 3.06
N PHE A 363 18.03 0.09 2.05
CA PHE A 363 17.99 -0.31 0.65
C PHE A 363 19.34 -0.90 0.27
N LYS A 364 19.50 -2.20 0.49
CA LYS A 364 20.76 -2.92 0.28
C LYS A 364 20.94 -3.49 -1.11
N GLN A 365 19.83 -3.81 -1.77
CA GLN A 365 19.84 -4.41 -3.11
C GLN A 365 18.89 -3.62 -4.02
N LYS A 366 19.39 -3.28 -5.22
CA LYS A 366 18.55 -2.75 -6.28
C LYS A 366 17.50 -3.78 -6.71
N PRO A 367 16.43 -3.37 -7.38
CA PRO A 367 15.52 -4.32 -8.03
C PRO A 367 16.27 -5.21 -9.02
N PRO A 368 16.04 -6.53 -9.00
CA PRO A 368 16.81 -7.47 -9.81
C PRO A 368 16.42 -7.43 -11.29
N ILE A 369 17.35 -7.74 -12.16
CA ILE A 369 17.05 -8.15 -13.53
C ILE A 369 16.35 -9.52 -13.48
N LYS A 370 15.49 -9.82 -14.46
CA LYS A 370 14.76 -11.09 -14.52
C LYS A 370 15.75 -12.27 -14.54
N GLY A 371 15.62 -13.18 -13.55
CA GLY A 371 16.45 -14.36 -13.44
C GLY A 371 17.89 -14.11 -12.97
N GLU A 372 18.23 -12.89 -12.55
CA GLU A 372 19.59 -12.49 -12.15
C GLU A 372 20.24 -13.48 -11.17
N HIS A 373 19.46 -14.07 -10.29
CA HIS A 373 19.94 -14.94 -9.22
C HIS A 373 19.59 -16.42 -9.42
N THR A 374 19.13 -16.82 -10.63
CA THR A 374 18.67 -18.17 -10.91
C THR A 374 19.72 -19.23 -10.56
N LYS A 375 20.94 -19.07 -11.10
CA LYS A 375 22.03 -20.02 -10.86
C LYS A 375 22.43 -20.11 -9.38
N GLU A 376 22.49 -18.98 -8.71
CA GLU A 376 22.83 -18.89 -7.29
C GLU A 376 21.81 -19.61 -6.42
N ILE A 377 20.53 -19.33 -6.60
CA ILE A 377 19.42 -19.92 -5.82
C ILE A 377 19.34 -21.42 -6.05
N LEU A 378 19.52 -21.88 -7.29
CA LEU A 378 19.50 -23.30 -7.60
C LEU A 378 20.71 -24.04 -6.98
N ASN A 379 21.88 -23.43 -6.96
CA ASN A 379 23.05 -23.95 -6.25
C ASN A 379 22.83 -24.04 -4.74
N GLU A 380 22.15 -23.05 -4.10
CA GLU A 380 21.76 -23.11 -2.68
C GLU A 380 20.82 -24.31 -2.38
N LEU A 381 20.09 -24.80 -3.39
CA LEU A 381 19.27 -26.02 -3.30
C LEU A 381 20.06 -27.30 -3.56
N GLY A 382 21.33 -27.22 -3.94
CA GLY A 382 22.16 -28.37 -4.31
C GLY A 382 21.87 -28.91 -5.72
N ILE A 383 21.25 -28.11 -6.60
CA ILE A 383 20.97 -28.45 -7.99
C ILE A 383 22.22 -28.14 -8.83
N LYS A 384 22.76 -29.13 -9.54
CA LYS A 384 24.00 -29.01 -10.30
C LYS A 384 23.81 -28.36 -11.68
N ASP A 385 24.88 -27.84 -12.25
CA ASP A 385 24.89 -27.14 -13.54
C ASP A 385 24.34 -27.98 -14.73
N ASP A 386 24.49 -29.32 -14.69
CA ASP A 386 23.96 -30.23 -15.71
C ASP A 386 22.41 -30.30 -15.69
N GLU A 387 21.80 -30.20 -14.52
CA GLU A 387 20.34 -30.09 -14.36
C GLU A 387 19.85 -28.70 -14.78
N LEU A 388 20.64 -27.65 -14.57
CA LEU A 388 20.38 -26.27 -15.02
C LEU A 388 20.28 -26.18 -16.55
N SER A 389 21.24 -26.74 -17.28
CA SER A 389 21.28 -26.74 -18.74
C SER A 389 20.04 -27.41 -19.35
N SER A 390 19.51 -28.45 -18.68
CA SER A 390 18.27 -29.11 -19.11
C SER A 390 17.01 -28.29 -18.87
N LEU A 391 17.01 -27.40 -17.88
CA LEU A 391 15.91 -26.46 -17.61
C LEU A 391 15.91 -25.29 -18.58
N GLU A 392 17.08 -24.78 -18.93
CA GLU A 392 17.23 -23.70 -19.91
C GLU A 392 16.79 -24.13 -21.32
N GLN A 393 17.11 -25.36 -21.72
CA GLN A 393 16.67 -25.92 -23.01
C GLN A 393 15.16 -26.16 -23.07
N ASN A 394 14.51 -26.51 -21.96
CA ASN A 394 13.04 -26.65 -21.90
C ASN A 394 12.30 -25.31 -21.83
N ASN A 395 12.98 -24.21 -21.48
CA ASN A 395 12.42 -22.87 -21.45
C ASN A 395 12.49 -22.15 -22.81
N THR A 396 13.16 -22.74 -23.80
CA THR A 396 13.29 -22.21 -25.19
C THR A 396 12.37 -22.89 -26.19
N ASN A 397 11.65 -23.92 -25.81
CA ASN A 397 10.62 -24.61 -26.58
C ASN A 397 9.22 -24.35 -25.90
#